data_4bf8a48ec926a78c6defc4f76b979613
#
_entry.id   4bf8a48ec926a78c6defc4f76b979613
#
_cell.length_a   1.000
_cell.length_b   1.000
_cell.length_c   1.000
_cell.angle_alpha   90.00
_cell.angle_beta   90.00
_cell.angle_gamma   90.00
#
_symmetry.space_group_name_H-M   'P 1'
#
loop_
_entity.id
_entity.type
_entity.pdbx_description
1 polymer ?
#
loop_
_entity_poly.entity_id
_entity_poly.type
_entity_poly.pdbx_seq_one_letter_code
_entity_poly.pdbx_strand_id
1 'polypeptide(L)'
;VLNDSDIVTIHIPWNKKNYLFFSKKQFSLLKNDATLINTSRGGIVEEKQLYKFLLKNKQSKALFDVMLKEPIKNKRLLNLKNFMLTPHIAGSTIEIAEQASTDCAKKIIKFNLS
;
A
#
# COMPACT_ATOMS: atom_id res chain seq x y z
N VAL A 1 -17.64 5.87 3.52
CA VAL A 1 -16.76 4.69 3.42
C VAL A 1 -15.59 4.82 4.39
N LEU A 2 -14.67 5.81 4.27
CA LEU A 2 -13.50 5.89 5.17
C LEU A 2 -13.88 6.05 6.65
N ASN A 3 -14.93 6.80 6.97
CA ASN A 3 -15.38 7.05 8.35
C ASN A 3 -15.94 5.79 9.04
N ASP A 4 -16.36 4.80 8.27
CA ASP A 4 -17.07 3.62 8.78
C ASP A 4 -16.20 2.36 8.70
N SER A 5 -15.03 2.46 8.06
CA SER A 5 -14.14 1.33 7.85
C SER A 5 -13.14 1.16 9.00
N ASP A 6 -13.03 -0.07 9.51
CA ASP A 6 -12.01 -0.46 10.48
C ASP A 6 -10.68 -0.79 9.77
N ILE A 7 -10.79 -1.31 8.52
CA ILE A 7 -9.64 -1.65 7.68
C ILE A 7 -9.82 -0.99 6.32
N VAL A 8 -8.80 -0.27 5.88
CA VAL A 8 -8.73 0.35 4.55
C VAL A 8 -7.51 -0.21 3.83
N THR A 9 -7.72 -0.83 2.66
CA THR A 9 -6.64 -1.36 1.83
C THR A 9 -6.60 -0.66 0.48
N ILE A 10 -5.38 -0.30 0.03
CA ILE A 10 -5.15 0.49 -1.19
C ILE A 10 -4.69 -0.44 -2.30
N HIS A 11 -5.46 -0.47 -3.41
CA HIS A 11 -5.18 -1.28 -4.61
C HIS A 11 -5.26 -0.49 -5.91
N ILE A 12 -5.31 0.85 -5.84
CA ILE A 12 -5.33 1.70 -7.04
C ILE A 12 -3.94 1.76 -7.69
N PRO A 13 -3.85 1.83 -9.04
CA PRO A 13 -2.58 1.97 -9.73
C PRO A 13 -1.99 3.36 -9.49
N TRP A 14 -0.66 3.44 -9.43
CA TRP A 14 0.02 4.73 -9.40
C TRP A 14 -0.03 5.40 -10.77
N ASN A 15 -0.42 6.66 -10.79
CA ASN A 15 -0.34 7.56 -11.94
C ASN A 15 -0.34 9.02 -11.45
N LYS A 16 -0.18 9.99 -12.34
CA LYS A 16 -0.14 11.42 -11.98
C LYS A 16 -1.40 11.89 -11.23
N LYS A 17 -2.58 11.32 -11.54
CA LYS A 17 -3.86 11.67 -10.88
C LYS A 17 -3.94 11.11 -9.46
N ASN A 18 -3.29 9.98 -9.20
CA ASN A 18 -3.31 9.28 -7.90
C ASN A 18 -2.07 9.60 -7.05
N TYR A 19 -1.16 10.45 -7.53
CA TYR A 19 0.01 10.87 -6.75
C TYR A 19 -0.42 11.60 -5.49
N LEU A 20 0.00 11.11 -4.32
CA LEU A 20 -0.38 11.59 -2.99
C LEU A 20 -1.91 11.71 -2.78
N PHE A 21 -2.68 10.84 -3.44
CA PHE A 21 -4.13 10.80 -3.32
C PHE A 21 -4.58 10.61 -1.86
N PHE A 22 -3.90 9.72 -1.12
CA PHE A 22 -4.18 9.48 0.29
C PHE A 22 -3.37 10.48 1.15
N SER A 23 -3.95 11.64 1.37
CA SER A 23 -3.31 12.80 2.00
C SER A 23 -4.07 13.26 3.25
N LYS A 24 -3.81 14.47 3.73
CA LYS A 24 -4.45 15.03 4.93
C LYS A 24 -5.98 14.85 4.97
N LYS A 25 -6.65 15.05 3.82
CA LYS A 25 -8.11 14.90 3.71
C LYS A 25 -8.57 13.47 4.01
N GLN A 26 -7.91 12.47 3.43
CA GLN A 26 -8.28 11.06 3.63
C GLN A 26 -7.96 10.60 5.06
N PHE A 27 -6.80 11.00 5.59
CA PHE A 27 -6.44 10.70 6.97
C PHE A 27 -7.41 11.32 8.00
N SER A 28 -7.98 12.51 7.73
CA SER A 28 -8.97 13.12 8.62
C SER A 28 -10.32 12.41 8.64
N LEU A 29 -10.56 11.54 7.67
CA LEU A 29 -11.79 10.72 7.56
C LEU A 29 -11.62 9.32 8.14
N LEU A 30 -10.41 8.88 8.48
CA LEU A 30 -10.21 7.58 9.10
C LEU A 30 -10.62 7.58 10.58
N LYS A 31 -11.07 6.41 11.04
CA LYS A 31 -11.23 6.15 12.47
C LYS A 31 -9.88 6.23 13.20
N ASN A 32 -9.91 6.58 14.49
CA ASN A 32 -8.72 6.73 15.32
C ASN A 32 -8.03 5.39 15.68
N ASP A 33 -8.65 4.27 15.33
CA ASP A 33 -8.18 2.89 15.52
C ASP A 33 -8.10 2.12 14.20
N ALA A 34 -8.29 2.79 13.06
CA ALA A 34 -8.28 2.17 11.74
C ALA A 34 -6.93 1.52 11.40
N THR A 35 -6.99 0.44 10.66
CA THR A 35 -5.83 -0.20 10.03
C THR A 35 -5.76 0.20 8.55
N LEU A 36 -4.66 0.83 8.13
CA LEU A 36 -4.38 1.18 6.74
C LEU A 36 -3.37 0.21 6.13
N ILE A 37 -3.71 -0.39 5.00
CA ILE A 37 -2.85 -1.35 4.28
C ILE A 37 -2.50 -0.78 2.91
N ASN A 38 -1.21 -0.80 2.54
CA ASN A 38 -0.77 -0.42 1.20
C ASN A 38 0.25 -1.42 0.64
N THR A 39 -0.22 -2.26 -0.27
CA THR A 39 0.60 -3.20 -1.07
C THR A 39 0.61 -2.81 -2.56
N SER A 40 0.16 -1.60 -2.90
CA SER A 40 0.07 -1.13 -4.28
C SER A 40 1.31 -0.36 -4.71
N ARG A 41 1.39 0.94 -4.41
CA ARG A 41 2.56 1.81 -4.70
C ARG A 41 2.71 2.88 -3.63
N GLY A 42 3.94 3.18 -3.22
CA GLY A 42 4.25 4.15 -2.16
C GLY A 42 3.83 5.59 -2.47
N GLY A 43 3.95 6.01 -3.72
CA GLY A 43 3.60 7.38 -4.14
C GLY A 43 2.11 7.74 -4.07
N ILE A 44 1.23 6.81 -3.68
CA ILE A 44 -0.20 7.07 -3.47
C ILE A 44 -0.47 7.70 -2.11
N VAL A 45 0.34 7.35 -1.09
CA VAL A 45 0.16 7.82 0.28
C VAL A 45 1.18 8.90 0.62
N GLU A 46 0.71 10.01 1.20
CA GLU A 46 1.58 11.05 1.72
C GLU A 46 2.19 10.61 3.07
N GLU A 47 3.45 10.14 3.06
CA GLU A 47 4.15 9.59 4.22
C GLU A 47 4.24 10.54 5.41
N LYS A 48 4.33 11.86 5.15
CA LYS A 48 4.33 12.89 6.19
C LYS A 48 2.99 12.93 6.95
N GLN A 49 1.88 12.77 6.25
CA GLN A 49 0.56 12.73 6.88
C GLN A 49 0.30 11.39 7.58
N LEU A 50 0.76 10.28 6.98
CA LEU A 50 0.75 8.98 7.62
C LEU A 50 1.48 9.01 8.98
N TYR A 51 2.68 9.57 9.01
CA TYR A 51 3.46 9.71 10.24
C TYR A 51 2.70 10.51 11.32
N LYS A 52 2.13 11.67 10.94
CA LYS A 52 1.32 12.50 11.86
C LYS A 52 0.09 11.76 12.38
N PHE A 53 -0.60 11.03 11.50
CA PHE A 53 -1.78 10.26 11.85
C PHE A 53 -1.45 9.16 12.87
N LEU A 54 -0.41 8.37 12.63
CA LEU A 54 0.03 7.29 13.53
C LEU A 54 0.57 7.80 14.88
N LEU A 55 1.24 8.97 14.88
CA LEU A 55 1.67 9.61 16.13
C LEU A 55 0.50 10.01 17.01
N LYS A 56 -0.54 10.58 16.41
CA LYS A 56 -1.74 11.04 17.11
C LYS A 56 -2.62 9.87 17.55
N ASN A 57 -2.78 8.87 16.72
CA ASN A 57 -3.74 7.77 16.89
C ASN A 57 -2.98 6.46 17.19
N LYS A 58 -2.65 6.22 18.45
CA LYS A 58 -1.80 5.10 18.86
C LYS A 58 -2.44 3.71 18.67
N GLN A 59 -3.76 3.63 18.57
CA GLN A 59 -4.49 2.40 18.28
C GLN A 59 -4.59 2.09 16.80
N SER A 60 -4.44 3.11 15.92
CA SER A 60 -4.36 2.91 14.48
C SER A 60 -3.09 2.15 14.11
N LYS A 61 -3.16 1.39 13.01
CA LYS A 61 -2.03 0.63 12.45
C LYS A 61 -1.83 0.97 10.99
N ALA A 62 -0.61 0.87 10.51
CA ALA A 62 -0.33 0.91 9.08
C ALA A 62 0.62 -0.23 8.71
N LEU A 63 0.20 -1.03 7.71
CA LEU A 63 0.89 -2.21 7.22
C LEU A 63 1.21 -1.99 5.74
N PHE A 64 2.48 -1.70 5.45
CA PHE A 64 2.91 -1.30 4.13
C PHE A 64 3.91 -2.31 3.55
N ASP A 65 3.86 -2.49 2.24
CA ASP A 65 4.87 -3.24 1.49
C ASP A 65 5.65 -2.32 0.54
N VAL A 66 5.20 -1.07 0.40
CA VAL A 66 5.71 -0.10 -0.57
C VAL A 66 5.88 1.29 0.05
N MET A 67 6.93 2.01 -0.38
CA MET A 67 7.24 3.37 0.05
C MET A 67 7.53 4.27 -1.15
N LEU A 68 7.44 5.60 -0.97
CA LEU A 68 7.73 6.57 -2.04
C LEU A 68 9.18 6.44 -2.56
N LYS A 69 10.11 6.18 -1.66
CA LYS A 69 11.53 5.90 -1.99
C LYS A 69 11.94 4.59 -1.33
N GLU A 70 12.39 3.65 -2.13
CA GLU A 70 12.86 2.33 -1.72
C GLU A 70 14.34 2.14 -2.10
N PRO A 71 15.16 1.53 -1.22
CA PRO A 71 14.84 1.18 0.16
C PRO A 71 14.63 2.42 1.04
N ILE A 72 13.78 2.30 2.07
CA ILE A 72 13.44 3.41 2.95
C ILE A 72 14.67 3.95 3.69
N LYS A 73 14.96 5.25 3.53
CA LYS A 73 16.04 5.93 4.26
C LYS A 73 15.55 6.67 5.51
N ASN A 74 14.27 7.07 5.52
CA ASN A 74 13.67 7.79 6.63
C ASN A 74 13.18 6.82 7.71
N LYS A 75 13.93 6.73 8.81
CA LYS A 75 13.62 5.84 9.93
C LYS A 75 12.46 6.30 10.81
N ARG A 76 11.88 7.49 10.60
CA ARG A 76 10.82 8.02 11.48
C ARG A 76 9.58 7.12 11.52
N LEU A 77 9.11 6.64 10.37
CA LEU A 77 7.98 5.69 10.31
C LEU A 77 8.37 4.35 10.92
N LEU A 78 9.54 3.83 10.60
CA LEU A 78 10.03 2.53 11.11
C LEU A 78 10.17 2.48 12.64
N ASN A 79 10.35 3.62 13.29
CA ASN A 79 10.45 3.71 14.74
C ASN A 79 9.07 3.73 15.44
N LEU A 80 7.97 3.78 14.69
CA LEU A 80 6.62 3.75 15.26
C LEU A 80 6.20 2.29 15.54
N LYS A 81 5.71 2.01 16.75
CA LYS A 81 5.23 0.68 17.13
C LYS A 81 3.99 0.21 16.36
N ASN A 82 3.25 1.15 15.78
CA ASN A 82 2.02 0.92 15.02
C ASN A 82 2.23 1.06 13.49
N PHE A 83 3.49 0.99 13.04
CA PHE A 83 3.85 0.91 11.62
C PHE A 83 4.66 -0.36 11.35
N MET A 84 4.28 -1.11 10.32
CA MET A 84 5.00 -2.27 9.81
C MET A 84 5.30 -2.09 8.33
N LEU A 85 6.50 -2.44 7.92
CA LEU A 85 6.93 -2.41 6.52
C LEU A 85 7.57 -3.74 6.14
N THR A 86 7.16 -4.30 5.01
CA THR A 86 7.85 -5.39 4.30
C THR A 86 8.63 -4.82 3.11
N PRO A 87 9.71 -5.46 2.64
CA PRO A 87 10.61 -4.88 1.64
C PRO A 87 10.13 -5.10 0.19
N HIS A 88 8.89 -4.71 -0.13
CA HIS A 88 8.25 -4.80 -1.45
C HIS A 88 8.21 -6.23 -2.01
N ILE A 89 7.71 -7.15 -1.21
CA ILE A 89 7.69 -8.60 -1.49
C ILE A 89 6.28 -9.19 -1.60
N ALA A 90 5.22 -8.40 -1.42
CA ALA A 90 3.84 -8.90 -1.43
C ALA A 90 3.44 -9.60 -2.75
N GLY A 91 4.08 -9.23 -3.87
CA GLY A 91 3.91 -9.88 -5.17
C GLY A 91 5.01 -10.86 -5.56
N SER A 92 5.96 -11.18 -4.67
CA SER A 92 7.17 -11.94 -4.99
C SER A 92 7.15 -13.33 -4.36
N THR A 93 6.02 -14.03 -4.45
CA THR A 93 5.91 -15.42 -4.02
C THR A 93 6.08 -16.39 -5.20
N ILE A 94 6.47 -17.64 -4.92
CA ILE A 94 6.61 -18.68 -5.94
C ILE A 94 5.27 -18.91 -6.64
N GLU A 95 4.18 -18.99 -5.89
CA GLU A 95 2.83 -19.21 -6.40
C GLU A 95 2.38 -18.09 -7.37
N ILE A 96 2.67 -16.83 -7.05
CA ILE A 96 2.35 -15.70 -7.93
C ILE A 96 3.19 -15.75 -9.21
N ALA A 97 4.49 -16.10 -9.12
CA ALA A 97 5.36 -16.21 -10.28
C ALA A 97 4.92 -17.33 -11.21
N GLU A 98 4.58 -18.50 -10.68
CA GLU A 98 4.05 -19.64 -11.43
C GLU A 98 2.71 -19.32 -12.09
N GLN A 99 1.79 -18.70 -11.36
CA GLN A 99 0.48 -18.30 -11.90
C GLN A 99 0.62 -17.27 -13.02
N ALA A 100 1.44 -16.24 -12.83
CA ALA A 100 1.68 -15.20 -13.84
C ALA A 100 2.30 -15.76 -15.12
N SER A 101 3.27 -16.68 -14.98
CA SER A 101 3.91 -17.37 -16.10
C SER A 101 2.93 -18.24 -16.88
N THR A 102 2.11 -19.01 -16.18
CA THR A 102 1.08 -19.87 -16.76
C THR A 102 0.02 -19.05 -17.51
N ASP A 103 -0.46 -17.95 -16.90
CA ASP A 103 -1.47 -17.10 -17.52
C ASP A 103 -0.93 -16.37 -18.75
N CYS A 104 0.33 -15.95 -18.72
CA CYS A 104 1.00 -15.36 -19.88
C CYS A 104 1.10 -16.37 -21.02
N ALA A 105 1.56 -17.58 -20.76
CA ALA A 105 1.65 -18.65 -21.77
C ALA A 105 0.28 -18.96 -22.40
N LYS A 106 -0.76 -19.13 -21.57
CA LYS A 106 -2.14 -19.35 -22.08
C LYS A 106 -2.63 -18.23 -22.98
N LYS A 107 -2.35 -16.96 -22.64
CA LYS A 107 -2.74 -15.79 -23.46
C LYS A 107 -2.00 -15.76 -24.80
N ILE A 108 -0.70 -16.07 -24.81
CA ILE A 108 0.10 -16.15 -26.05
C ILE A 108 -0.43 -17.24 -26.97
N ILE A 109 -0.69 -18.45 -26.43
CA ILE A 109 -1.24 -19.56 -27.19
C ILE A 109 -2.59 -19.16 -27.80
N LYS A 110 -3.49 -18.58 -27.02
CA LYS A 110 -4.80 -18.13 -27.50
C LYS A 110 -4.68 -17.10 -28.60
N PHE A 111 -3.74 -16.16 -28.49
CA PHE A 111 -3.52 -15.10 -29.49
C PHE A 111 -3.00 -15.68 -30.82
N ASN A 112 -2.11 -16.69 -30.79
CA ASN A 112 -1.54 -17.30 -31.99
C ASN A 112 -2.48 -18.32 -32.66
N LEU A 113 -3.54 -18.78 -31.97
CA LEU A 113 -4.52 -19.72 -32.50
C LEU A 113 -5.83 -19.05 -32.99
N SER A 114 -5.95 -17.74 -32.80
CA SER A 114 -7.07 -16.91 -33.28
C SER A 114 -6.73 -16.17 -34.55
#